data_29231063325b2ac1c91fe4ee33d87770
#
_entry.id   29231063325b2ac1c91fe4ee33d87770
#
_cell.length_a   1.000
_cell.length_b   1.000
_cell.length_c   1.000
_cell.angle_alpha   90.00
_cell.angle_beta   90.00
_cell.angle_gamma   90.00
#
_symmetry.space_group_name_H-M   'P 1'
#
loop_
_entity.id
_entity.type
_entity.pdbx_description
1 polymer ?
#
loop_
_entity_poly.entity_id
_entity_poly.type
_entity_poly.pdbx_seq_one_letter_code
_entity_poly.pdbx_strand_id
1 'polypeptide(L)'
;GGRPVEDGLSLELASGILFAEQALDDGARPGSDYDRHGHAMAAHLRAAFAGEVPADAEPAPWLRQLSQAAQERLTMAAFVSEMVTSLRGVEKILDTYFRDPAQRAELPQSVRALHQVSGALRLLGHDDASAGAQAVADKVAALADLEEAADPAECESVASSIGALGFFVESLQHPERAGGRFTFHPGTGEFHAQLGRRAALEPSAPVSEPAPA
;
A
#
# COMPACT_ATOMS: atom_id res chain seq x y z
N GLY A 1 -2.73 40.42 -11.83
CA GLY A 1 -3.01 39.72 -13.08
C GLY A 1 -1.88 38.76 -13.37
N GLY A 2 -1.93 37.53 -12.84
CA GLY A 2 -1.05 36.44 -13.22
C GLY A 2 -1.39 36.02 -14.66
N ARG A 3 -0.38 35.75 -15.45
CA ARG A 3 -0.53 35.38 -16.85
C ARG A 3 -1.16 33.98 -16.98
N PRO A 4 -2.23 33.79 -17.77
CA PRO A 4 -2.82 32.47 -18.00
C PRO A 4 -1.83 31.47 -18.64
N VAL A 5 -0.70 31.96 -19.20
CA VAL A 5 0.39 31.16 -19.77
C VAL A 5 1.20 30.43 -18.68
N GLU A 6 1.33 31.00 -17.48
CA GLU A 6 2.08 30.37 -16.37
C GLU A 6 1.32 29.18 -15.76
N ASP A 7 -0.01 29.28 -15.67
CA ASP A 7 -0.85 28.20 -15.15
C ASP A 7 -0.89 26.99 -16.10
N GLY A 8 -0.99 27.25 -17.42
CA GLY A 8 -0.95 26.22 -18.44
C GLY A 8 0.38 25.47 -18.47
N LEU A 9 1.50 26.20 -18.44
CA LEU A 9 2.83 25.60 -18.44
C LEU A 9 3.09 24.77 -17.17
N SER A 10 2.61 25.24 -16.01
CA SER A 10 2.71 24.50 -14.75
C SER A 10 1.97 23.16 -14.80
N LEU A 11 0.80 23.12 -15.42
CA LEU A 11 0.02 21.91 -15.64
C LEU A 11 0.75 20.92 -16.55
N GLU A 12 1.32 21.41 -17.65
CA GLU A 12 2.07 20.58 -18.60
C GLU A 12 3.34 19.99 -17.98
N LEU A 13 4.06 20.77 -17.17
CA LEU A 13 5.22 20.29 -16.42
C LEU A 13 4.82 19.23 -15.39
N ALA A 14 3.74 19.46 -14.65
CA ALA A 14 3.22 18.48 -13.69
C ALA A 14 2.85 17.16 -14.38
N SER A 15 2.21 17.24 -15.55
CA SER A 15 1.88 16.06 -16.38
C SER A 15 3.13 15.32 -16.85
N GLY A 16 4.19 16.04 -17.22
CA GLY A 16 5.48 15.47 -17.62
C GLY A 16 6.18 14.74 -16.47
N ILE A 17 6.12 15.30 -15.25
CA ILE A 17 6.67 14.69 -14.05
C ILE A 17 5.90 13.40 -13.70
N LEU A 18 4.57 13.45 -13.69
CA LEU A 18 3.72 12.28 -13.46
C LEU A 18 3.99 11.16 -14.47
N PHE A 19 4.19 11.51 -15.72
CA PHE A 19 4.56 10.53 -16.75
C PHE A 19 5.92 9.87 -16.45
N ALA A 20 6.92 10.66 -16.06
CA ALA A 20 8.24 10.14 -15.73
C ALA A 20 8.22 9.24 -14.48
N GLU A 21 7.48 9.63 -13.43
CA GLU A 21 7.28 8.82 -12.23
C GLU A 21 6.62 7.49 -12.58
N GLN A 22 5.52 7.51 -13.36
CA GLN A 22 4.84 6.31 -13.80
C GLN A 22 5.75 5.37 -14.60
N ALA A 23 6.53 5.91 -15.53
CA ALA A 23 7.45 5.13 -16.35
C ALA A 23 8.55 4.48 -15.51
N LEU A 24 9.03 5.14 -14.45
CA LEU A 24 10.00 4.58 -13.51
C LEU A 24 9.40 3.47 -12.65
N ASP A 25 8.20 3.69 -12.13
CA ASP A 25 7.48 2.72 -11.28
C ASP A 25 7.14 1.44 -12.04
N ASP A 26 6.68 1.57 -13.29
CA ASP A 26 6.34 0.42 -14.13
C ASP A 26 7.59 -0.26 -14.73
N GLY A 27 8.80 0.23 -14.44
CA GLY A 27 10.05 -0.31 -14.95
C GLY A 27 10.10 -0.25 -16.48
N ALA A 28 9.78 0.90 -17.06
CA ALA A 28 9.69 1.13 -18.49
C ALA A 28 10.89 0.56 -19.26
N ARG A 29 10.60 -0.30 -20.23
CA ARG A 29 11.62 -0.93 -21.07
C ARG A 29 11.71 -0.19 -22.43
N PRO A 30 12.90 -0.08 -23.04
CA PRO A 30 13.05 0.44 -24.37
C PRO A 30 12.11 -0.28 -25.37
N GLY A 31 11.44 0.46 -26.24
CA GLY A 31 10.49 -0.07 -27.21
C GLY A 31 9.08 -0.32 -26.68
N SER A 32 8.80 0.04 -25.45
CA SER A 32 7.45 0.00 -24.86
C SER A 32 6.58 1.18 -25.35
N ASP A 33 5.29 1.14 -25.01
CA ASP A 33 4.37 2.27 -25.24
C ASP A 33 4.85 3.55 -24.57
N TYR A 34 5.66 3.45 -23.50
CA TYR A 34 6.29 4.57 -22.83
C TYR A 34 7.26 5.34 -23.73
N ASP A 35 8.01 4.70 -24.63
CA ASP A 35 8.87 5.39 -25.59
C ASP A 35 8.06 6.30 -26.51
N ARG A 36 6.94 5.79 -27.04
CA ARG A 36 6.05 6.54 -27.93
C ARG A 36 5.41 7.73 -27.20
N HIS A 37 4.88 7.48 -26.01
CA HIS A 37 4.27 8.53 -25.18
C HIS A 37 5.30 9.53 -24.67
N GLY A 38 6.53 9.08 -24.37
CA GLY A 38 7.64 9.95 -23.99
C GLY A 38 8.03 10.94 -25.10
N HIS A 39 8.10 10.48 -26.34
CA HIS A 39 8.33 11.36 -27.49
C HIS A 39 7.19 12.36 -27.69
N ALA A 40 5.94 11.90 -27.54
CA ALA A 40 4.76 12.75 -27.64
C ALA A 40 4.74 13.81 -26.52
N MET A 41 5.06 13.41 -25.27
CA MET A 41 5.18 14.32 -24.13
C MET A 41 6.27 15.35 -24.35
N ALA A 42 7.45 14.93 -24.80
CA ALA A 42 8.56 15.85 -25.07
C ALA A 42 8.25 16.85 -26.18
N ALA A 43 7.50 16.44 -27.22
CA ALA A 43 7.04 17.32 -28.27
C ALA A 43 6.00 18.33 -27.75
N HIS A 44 5.05 17.85 -26.93
CA HIS A 44 4.02 18.68 -26.33
C HIS A 44 4.60 19.73 -25.37
N LEU A 45 5.54 19.34 -24.51
CA LEU A 45 6.25 20.27 -23.62
C LEU A 45 7.02 21.34 -24.40
N ARG A 46 7.71 20.98 -25.51
CA ARG A 46 8.39 21.96 -26.33
C ARG A 46 7.43 22.97 -26.96
N ALA A 47 6.29 22.52 -27.47
CA ALA A 47 5.25 23.38 -28.01
C ALA A 47 4.65 24.30 -26.93
N ALA A 48 4.43 23.79 -25.74
CA ALA A 48 3.97 24.57 -24.59
C ALA A 48 4.97 25.67 -24.20
N PHE A 49 6.26 25.35 -24.13
CA PHE A 49 7.32 26.33 -23.88
C PHE A 49 7.43 27.38 -25.00
N ALA A 50 7.16 27.02 -26.25
CA ALA A 50 7.13 27.94 -27.38
C ALA A 50 5.86 28.81 -27.38
N GLY A 51 4.87 28.53 -26.54
CA GLY A 51 3.57 29.21 -26.57
C GLY A 51 2.68 28.82 -27.76
N GLU A 52 2.95 27.66 -28.35
CA GLU A 52 2.26 27.16 -29.55
C GLU A 52 1.02 26.29 -29.19
N VAL A 53 0.88 25.91 -27.93
CA VAL A 53 -0.28 25.13 -27.48
C VAL A 53 -1.43 26.07 -27.13
N PRO A 54 -2.60 25.92 -27.78
CA PRO A 54 -3.78 26.72 -27.45
C PRO A 54 -4.22 26.44 -25.99
N ALA A 55 -4.66 27.49 -25.29
CA ALA A 55 -5.09 27.39 -23.89
C ALA A 55 -6.31 26.48 -23.68
N ASP A 56 -7.07 26.23 -24.76
CA ASP A 56 -8.26 25.38 -24.82
C ASP A 56 -8.01 24.02 -25.50
N ALA A 57 -6.74 23.67 -25.74
CA ALA A 57 -6.39 22.39 -26.34
C ALA A 57 -6.82 21.22 -25.42
N GLU A 58 -7.62 20.31 -25.97
CA GLU A 58 -8.04 19.13 -25.21
C GLU A 58 -6.85 18.18 -25.00
N PRO A 59 -6.55 17.75 -23.74
CA PRO A 59 -5.43 16.85 -23.48
C PRO A 59 -5.60 15.52 -24.21
N ALA A 60 -4.49 14.96 -24.69
CA ALA A 60 -4.48 13.67 -25.35
C ALA A 60 -5.12 12.58 -24.44
N PRO A 61 -5.87 11.61 -24.99
CA PRO A 61 -6.58 10.60 -24.20
C PRO A 61 -5.69 9.84 -23.19
N TRP A 62 -4.46 9.51 -23.60
CA TRP A 62 -3.50 8.84 -22.75
C TRP A 62 -3.01 9.71 -21.57
N LEU A 63 -2.97 11.03 -21.76
CA LEU A 63 -2.59 11.98 -20.71
C LEU A 63 -3.70 12.09 -19.65
N ARG A 64 -4.97 12.06 -20.08
CA ARG A 64 -6.10 12.00 -19.15
C ARG A 64 -6.09 10.70 -18.34
N GLN A 65 -5.82 9.57 -18.98
CA GLN A 65 -5.69 8.27 -18.29
C GLN A 65 -4.55 8.29 -17.28
N LEU A 66 -3.40 8.87 -17.63
CA LEU A 66 -2.27 9.03 -16.73
C LEU A 66 -2.62 9.87 -15.49
N SER A 67 -3.27 11.01 -15.69
CA SER A 67 -3.69 11.90 -14.59
C SER A 67 -4.72 11.23 -13.69
N GLN A 68 -5.65 10.47 -14.28
CA GLN A 68 -6.62 9.70 -13.51
C GLN A 68 -5.95 8.60 -12.69
N ALA A 69 -5.04 7.82 -13.29
CA ALA A 69 -4.30 6.78 -12.58
C ALA A 69 -3.44 7.36 -11.44
N ALA A 70 -2.80 8.51 -11.65
CA ALA A 70 -2.06 9.21 -10.62
C ALA A 70 -2.97 9.67 -9.47
N GLN A 71 -4.15 10.20 -9.77
CA GLN A 71 -5.13 10.61 -8.77
C GLN A 71 -5.67 9.41 -7.97
N GLU A 72 -5.94 8.30 -8.63
CA GLU A 72 -6.36 7.05 -8.00
C GLU A 72 -5.28 6.52 -7.04
N ARG A 73 -4.00 6.54 -7.46
CA ARG A 73 -2.86 6.16 -6.61
C ARG A 73 -2.73 7.06 -5.38
N LEU A 74 -2.82 8.38 -5.54
CA LEU A 74 -2.75 9.31 -4.41
C LEU A 74 -3.88 9.06 -3.41
N THR A 75 -5.09 8.84 -3.91
CA THR A 75 -6.25 8.52 -3.08
C THR A 75 -6.05 7.21 -2.34
N MET A 76 -5.55 6.17 -3.04
CA MET A 76 -5.24 4.88 -2.44
C MET A 76 -4.15 5.01 -1.38
N ALA A 77 -3.06 5.72 -1.67
CA ALA A 77 -1.96 5.93 -0.73
C ALA A 77 -2.42 6.64 0.55
N ALA A 78 -3.27 7.67 0.43
CA ALA A 78 -3.86 8.36 1.58
C ALA A 78 -4.73 7.41 2.41
N PHE A 79 -5.56 6.59 1.75
CA PHE A 79 -6.44 5.63 2.39
C PHE A 79 -5.67 4.54 3.13
N VAL A 80 -4.63 3.98 2.51
CA VAL A 80 -3.75 2.99 3.15
C VAL A 80 -2.99 3.61 4.32
N SER A 81 -2.49 4.86 4.18
CA SER A 81 -1.82 5.57 5.27
C SER A 81 -2.70 5.74 6.51
N GLU A 82 -3.99 6.02 6.31
CA GLU A 82 -4.97 6.11 7.41
C GLU A 82 -5.18 4.75 8.09
N MET A 83 -5.30 3.66 7.31
CA MET A 83 -5.39 2.31 7.88
C MET A 83 -4.14 1.93 8.68
N VAL A 84 -2.94 2.24 8.19
CA VAL A 84 -1.67 2.01 8.92
C VAL A 84 -1.66 2.79 10.22
N THR A 85 -2.07 4.05 10.19
CA THR A 85 -2.15 4.89 11.39
C THR A 85 -3.13 4.32 12.42
N SER A 86 -4.29 3.86 11.96
CA SER A 86 -5.30 3.20 12.81
C SER A 86 -4.76 1.92 13.45
N LEU A 87 -4.10 1.05 12.68
CA LEU A 87 -3.51 -0.20 13.20
C LEU A 87 -2.41 0.07 14.22
N ARG A 88 -1.53 1.04 13.99
CA ARG A 88 -0.51 1.46 14.97
C ARG A 88 -1.13 1.99 16.26
N GLY A 89 -2.27 2.68 16.15
CA GLY A 89 -3.05 3.09 17.31
C GLY A 89 -3.56 1.91 18.13
N VAL A 90 -4.08 0.89 17.44
CA VAL A 90 -4.53 -0.36 18.05
C VAL A 90 -3.36 -1.09 18.73
N GLU A 91 -2.23 -1.27 18.05
CA GLU A 91 -1.02 -1.88 18.61
C GLU A 91 -0.59 -1.20 19.91
N LYS A 92 -0.58 0.13 19.94
CA LYS A 92 -0.20 0.89 21.13
C LYS A 92 -1.16 0.65 22.31
N ILE A 93 -2.46 0.63 22.07
CA ILE A 93 -3.46 0.39 23.11
C ILE A 93 -3.31 -1.03 23.66
N LEU A 94 -3.13 -2.02 22.78
CA LEU A 94 -2.94 -3.41 23.17
C LEU A 94 -1.63 -3.63 23.92
N ASP A 95 -0.52 -3.03 23.49
CA ASP A 95 0.76 -3.09 24.22
C ASP A 95 0.61 -2.53 25.64
N THR A 96 -0.14 -1.45 25.80
CA THR A 96 -0.46 -0.87 27.11
C THR A 96 -1.28 -1.84 27.96
N TYR A 97 -2.33 -2.42 27.40
CA TYR A 97 -3.19 -3.39 28.10
C TYR A 97 -2.44 -4.68 28.48
N PHE A 98 -1.59 -5.22 27.59
CA PHE A 98 -0.83 -6.44 27.87
C PHE A 98 0.20 -6.26 28.99
N ARG A 99 0.70 -5.04 29.19
CA ARG A 99 1.59 -4.70 30.31
C ARG A 99 0.82 -4.44 31.60
N ASP A 100 -0.35 -3.82 31.51
CA ASP A 100 -1.20 -3.46 32.62
C ASP A 100 -2.67 -3.69 32.28
N PRO A 101 -3.24 -4.86 32.65
CA PRO A 101 -4.64 -5.19 32.38
C PRO A 101 -5.67 -4.22 33.00
N ALA A 102 -5.25 -3.35 33.93
CA ALA A 102 -6.12 -2.33 34.49
C ALA A 102 -6.48 -1.24 33.43
N GLN A 103 -5.68 -1.12 32.34
CA GLN A 103 -5.88 -0.15 31.24
C GLN A 103 -6.92 -0.61 30.20
N ARG A 104 -7.80 -1.54 30.55
CA ARG A 104 -8.84 -2.09 29.64
C ARG A 104 -9.82 -1.05 29.08
N ALA A 105 -9.95 0.10 29.73
CA ALA A 105 -10.91 1.14 29.33
C ALA A 105 -10.71 1.67 27.89
N GLU A 106 -9.51 1.51 27.30
CA GLU A 106 -9.20 1.94 25.94
C GLU A 106 -9.48 0.86 24.88
N LEU A 107 -9.66 -0.42 25.24
CA LEU A 107 -9.89 -1.51 24.30
C LEU A 107 -11.09 -1.29 23.37
N PRO A 108 -12.25 -0.73 23.82
CA PRO A 108 -13.36 -0.44 22.91
C PRO A 108 -13.00 0.53 21.76
N GLN A 109 -11.99 1.38 21.94
CA GLN A 109 -11.48 2.23 20.86
C GLN A 109 -10.76 1.40 19.80
N SER A 110 -9.94 0.41 20.22
CA SER A 110 -9.28 -0.53 19.31
C SER A 110 -10.29 -1.34 18.51
N VAL A 111 -11.37 -1.81 19.13
CA VAL A 111 -12.45 -2.55 18.45
C VAL A 111 -13.07 -1.69 17.32
N ARG A 112 -13.38 -0.42 17.62
CA ARG A 112 -13.92 0.50 16.58
C ARG A 112 -12.94 0.72 15.43
N ALA A 113 -11.66 0.93 15.73
CA ALA A 113 -10.63 1.13 14.74
C ALA A 113 -10.47 -0.12 13.84
N LEU A 114 -10.48 -1.32 14.42
CA LEU A 114 -10.41 -2.59 13.68
C LEU A 114 -11.63 -2.81 12.77
N HIS A 115 -12.83 -2.46 13.22
CA HIS A 115 -14.04 -2.48 12.37
C HIS A 115 -13.93 -1.52 11.19
N GLN A 116 -13.35 -0.32 11.39
CA GLN A 116 -13.12 0.63 10.31
C GLN A 116 -12.11 0.07 9.28
N VAL A 117 -11.00 -0.52 9.75
CA VAL A 117 -10.01 -1.18 8.89
C VAL A 117 -10.64 -2.36 8.15
N SER A 118 -11.43 -3.21 8.81
CA SER A 118 -12.15 -4.32 8.17
C SER A 118 -13.08 -3.81 7.06
N GLY A 119 -13.88 -2.77 7.32
CA GLY A 119 -14.75 -2.17 6.32
C GLY A 119 -13.98 -1.61 5.13
N ALA A 120 -12.86 -0.94 5.39
CA ALA A 120 -11.97 -0.39 4.38
C ALA A 120 -11.38 -1.49 3.48
N LEU A 121 -10.86 -2.57 4.07
CA LEU A 121 -10.30 -3.72 3.35
C LEU A 121 -11.34 -4.41 2.47
N ARG A 122 -12.58 -4.53 2.95
CA ARG A 122 -13.69 -5.07 2.17
C ARG A 122 -14.02 -4.20 0.95
N LEU A 123 -14.04 -2.88 1.10
CA LEU A 123 -14.25 -1.96 -0.02
C LEU A 123 -13.14 -2.06 -1.08
N LEU A 124 -11.92 -2.41 -0.66
CA LEU A 124 -10.79 -2.65 -1.56
C LEU A 124 -10.79 -4.07 -2.18
N GLY A 125 -11.75 -4.92 -1.83
CA GLY A 125 -11.84 -6.30 -2.34
C GLY A 125 -10.91 -7.29 -1.64
N HIS A 126 -10.39 -6.97 -0.46
CA HIS A 126 -9.52 -7.84 0.34
C HIS A 126 -10.30 -8.56 1.43
N ASP A 127 -11.16 -9.50 1.02
CA ASP A 127 -12.10 -10.18 1.92
C ASP A 127 -11.41 -10.98 3.03
N ASP A 128 -10.31 -11.69 2.75
CA ASP A 128 -9.56 -12.45 3.76
C ASP A 128 -8.95 -11.54 4.82
N ALA A 129 -8.36 -10.43 4.43
CA ALA A 129 -7.79 -9.45 5.35
C ALA A 129 -8.89 -8.73 6.16
N SER A 130 -10.03 -8.45 5.53
CA SER A 130 -11.21 -7.91 6.20
C SER A 130 -11.73 -8.88 7.27
N ALA A 131 -11.83 -10.18 6.93
CA ALA A 131 -12.24 -11.21 7.89
C ALA A 131 -11.23 -11.36 9.04
N GLY A 132 -9.93 -11.26 8.74
CA GLY A 132 -8.87 -11.24 9.76
C GLY A 132 -9.02 -10.05 10.70
N ALA A 133 -9.23 -8.85 10.20
CA ALA A 133 -9.43 -7.65 11.01
C ALA A 133 -10.69 -7.76 11.90
N GLN A 134 -11.78 -8.35 11.36
CA GLN A 134 -13.00 -8.60 12.11
C GLN A 134 -12.76 -9.61 13.24
N ALA A 135 -12.09 -10.73 12.97
CA ALA A 135 -11.79 -11.74 13.99
C ALA A 135 -10.91 -11.18 15.12
N VAL A 136 -9.94 -10.33 14.78
CA VAL A 136 -9.14 -9.63 15.79
C VAL A 136 -10.00 -8.66 16.60
N ALA A 137 -10.92 -7.93 15.98
CA ALA A 137 -11.85 -7.04 16.68
C ALA A 137 -12.70 -7.81 17.69
N ASP A 138 -13.20 -9.00 17.31
CA ASP A 138 -14.00 -9.85 18.18
C ASP A 138 -13.17 -10.39 19.36
N LYS A 139 -11.92 -10.80 19.14
CA LYS A 139 -10.99 -11.20 20.22
C LYS A 139 -10.71 -10.03 21.17
N VAL A 140 -10.42 -8.84 20.66
CA VAL A 140 -10.17 -7.63 21.48
C VAL A 140 -11.42 -7.23 22.27
N ALA A 141 -12.62 -7.39 21.70
CA ALA A 141 -13.86 -7.17 22.43
C ALA A 141 -14.02 -8.17 23.59
N ALA A 142 -13.72 -9.45 23.36
CA ALA A 142 -13.74 -10.46 24.42
C ALA A 142 -12.74 -10.12 25.55
N LEU A 143 -11.53 -9.64 25.21
CA LEU A 143 -10.55 -9.18 26.21
C LEU A 143 -11.06 -8.00 27.05
N ALA A 144 -11.88 -7.12 26.48
CA ALA A 144 -12.47 -6.00 27.22
C ALA A 144 -13.48 -6.44 28.29
N ASP A 145 -14.14 -7.59 28.06
CA ASP A 145 -15.16 -8.15 28.97
C ASP A 145 -14.57 -9.06 30.05
N LEU A 146 -13.28 -9.42 29.95
CA LEU A 146 -12.63 -10.27 30.96
C LEU A 146 -12.46 -9.51 32.29
N GLU A 147 -12.79 -10.17 33.40
CA GLU A 147 -12.52 -9.66 34.77
C GLU A 147 -11.07 -9.91 35.18
N GLU A 148 -10.48 -11.00 34.71
CA GLU A 148 -9.11 -11.43 34.99
C GLU A 148 -8.15 -11.05 33.84
N ALA A 149 -6.84 -11.22 34.07
CA ALA A 149 -5.83 -11.03 33.04
C ALA A 149 -6.01 -12.07 31.91
N ALA A 150 -5.88 -11.63 30.67
CA ALA A 150 -5.97 -12.51 29.50
C ALA A 150 -4.85 -13.56 29.50
N ASP A 151 -5.11 -14.71 28.87
CA ASP A 151 -4.09 -15.73 28.61
C ASP A 151 -2.96 -15.14 27.74
N PRO A 152 -1.69 -15.29 28.14
CA PRO A 152 -0.55 -14.87 27.33
C PRO A 152 -0.56 -15.39 25.89
N ALA A 153 -1.04 -16.62 25.67
CA ALA A 153 -1.15 -17.20 24.33
C ALA A 153 -2.21 -16.46 23.46
N GLU A 154 -3.29 -16.02 24.09
CA GLU A 154 -4.32 -15.22 23.39
C GLU A 154 -3.80 -13.83 23.05
N CYS A 155 -3.08 -13.19 23.97
CA CYS A 155 -2.41 -11.91 23.73
C CYS A 155 -1.41 -12.02 22.56
N GLU A 156 -0.60 -13.09 22.51
CA GLU A 156 0.35 -13.33 21.42
C GLU A 156 -0.35 -13.56 20.08
N SER A 157 -1.45 -14.33 20.07
CA SER A 157 -2.27 -14.56 18.87
C SER A 157 -2.84 -13.24 18.30
N VAL A 158 -3.38 -12.39 19.16
CA VAL A 158 -3.90 -11.06 18.78
C VAL A 158 -2.79 -10.18 18.26
N ALA A 159 -1.65 -10.07 18.94
CA ALA A 159 -0.51 -9.26 18.55
C ALA A 159 0.05 -9.71 17.18
N SER A 160 0.22 -11.02 16.98
CA SER A 160 0.68 -11.61 15.71
C SER A 160 -0.26 -11.29 14.56
N SER A 161 -1.57 -11.41 14.76
CA SER A 161 -2.56 -11.13 13.72
C SER A 161 -2.60 -9.64 13.35
N ILE A 162 -2.45 -8.73 14.32
CA ILE A 162 -2.38 -7.29 14.06
C ILE A 162 -1.10 -6.93 13.31
N GLY A 163 0.04 -7.49 13.69
CA GLY A 163 1.29 -7.30 12.97
C GLY A 163 1.19 -7.79 11.53
N ALA A 164 0.57 -8.94 11.28
CA ALA A 164 0.32 -9.46 9.94
C ALA A 164 -0.60 -8.55 9.12
N LEU A 165 -1.67 -8.00 9.73
CA LEU A 165 -2.55 -7.01 9.10
C LEU A 165 -1.81 -5.73 8.76
N GLY A 166 -0.94 -5.23 9.66
CA GLY A 166 -0.10 -4.06 9.42
C GLY A 166 0.80 -4.25 8.19
N PHE A 167 1.52 -5.37 8.12
CA PHE A 167 2.35 -5.71 6.95
C PHE A 167 1.52 -5.85 5.66
N PHE A 168 0.33 -6.45 5.75
CA PHE A 168 -0.55 -6.56 4.60
C PHE A 168 -0.96 -5.18 4.08
N VAL A 169 -1.45 -4.31 4.98
CA VAL A 169 -1.90 -2.97 4.61
C VAL A 169 -0.75 -2.13 4.06
N GLU A 170 0.45 -2.18 4.66
CA GLU A 170 1.64 -1.50 4.12
C GLU A 170 2.01 -2.02 2.72
N SER A 171 1.82 -3.32 2.46
CA SER A 171 2.09 -3.91 1.14
C SER A 171 1.17 -3.40 0.03
N LEU A 172 -0.01 -2.88 0.36
CA LEU A 172 -0.93 -2.29 -0.61
C LEU A 172 -0.41 -1.00 -1.26
N GLN A 173 0.54 -0.31 -0.60
CA GLN A 173 1.21 0.86 -1.19
C GLN A 173 2.20 0.47 -2.29
N HIS A 174 2.79 -0.73 -2.19
CA HIS A 174 3.85 -1.21 -3.07
C HIS A 174 3.60 -2.65 -3.49
N PRO A 175 2.55 -2.93 -4.28
CA PRO A 175 2.18 -4.29 -4.67
C PRO A 175 3.31 -5.03 -5.39
N GLU A 176 4.18 -4.32 -6.10
CA GLU A 176 5.37 -4.85 -6.77
C GLU A 176 6.46 -5.34 -5.80
N ARG A 177 6.44 -4.86 -4.55
CA ARG A 177 7.38 -5.26 -3.47
C ARG A 177 6.79 -6.28 -2.52
N ALA A 178 5.49 -6.55 -2.63
CA ALA A 178 4.75 -7.45 -1.77
C ALA A 178 5.13 -8.91 -2.05
N GLY A 179 6.32 -9.33 -1.61
CA GLY A 179 6.78 -10.73 -1.66
C GLY A 179 6.17 -11.62 -0.57
N GLY A 180 5.17 -11.16 0.16
CA GLY A 180 4.52 -11.88 1.24
C GLY A 180 3.25 -12.59 0.79
N ARG A 181 3.02 -13.81 1.33
CA ARG A 181 1.73 -14.49 1.26
C ARG A 181 0.99 -14.23 2.57
N PHE A 182 -0.26 -13.77 2.46
CA PHE A 182 -1.13 -13.54 3.60
C PHE A 182 -2.27 -14.54 3.58
N THR A 183 -2.62 -15.10 4.72
CA THR A 183 -3.66 -16.12 4.81
C THR A 183 -4.47 -15.92 6.07
N PHE A 184 -5.79 -15.93 5.94
CA PHE A 184 -6.72 -15.95 7.04
C PHE A 184 -7.12 -17.42 7.36
N HIS A 185 -7.11 -17.79 8.63
CA HIS A 185 -7.52 -19.09 9.13
C HIS A 185 -8.86 -18.99 9.88
N PRO A 186 -9.99 -19.29 9.24
CA PRO A 186 -11.31 -19.10 9.86
C PRO A 186 -11.51 -19.93 11.15
N GLY A 187 -10.81 -21.09 11.27
CA GLY A 187 -10.93 -21.97 12.43
C GLY A 187 -10.32 -21.42 13.71
N THR A 188 -9.24 -20.63 13.60
CA THR A 188 -8.54 -19.98 14.73
C THR A 188 -8.82 -18.48 14.81
N GLY A 189 -9.39 -17.91 13.74
CA GLY A 189 -9.57 -16.47 13.60
C GLY A 189 -8.23 -15.71 13.54
N GLU A 190 -7.20 -16.33 13.00
CA GLU A 190 -5.86 -15.75 12.90
C GLU A 190 -5.53 -15.34 11.46
N PHE A 191 -4.85 -14.21 11.34
CA PHE A 191 -4.33 -13.71 10.08
C PHE A 191 -2.80 -13.78 10.12
N HIS A 192 -2.21 -14.51 9.18
CA HIS A 192 -0.78 -14.76 9.13
C HIS A 192 -0.13 -14.14 7.92
N ALA A 193 1.06 -13.56 8.11
CA ALA A 193 1.95 -13.11 7.06
C ALA A 193 3.10 -14.12 6.90
N GLN A 194 3.24 -14.71 5.72
CA GLN A 194 4.43 -15.45 5.32
C GLN A 194 5.30 -14.55 4.45
N LEU A 195 6.29 -13.91 5.05
CA LEU A 195 7.27 -13.13 4.30
C LEU A 195 8.11 -14.11 3.47
N GLY A 196 7.96 -14.05 2.14
CA GLY A 196 8.77 -14.84 1.23
C GLY A 196 10.24 -14.52 1.48
N ARG A 197 11.02 -15.52 1.90
CA ARG A 197 12.48 -15.41 1.93
C ARG A 197 12.89 -15.09 0.50
N ARG A 198 13.37 -13.87 0.25
CA ARG A 198 13.97 -13.48 -1.02
C ARG A 198 14.95 -14.61 -1.36
N ALA A 199 14.68 -15.34 -2.46
CA ALA A 199 15.51 -16.44 -2.87
C ALA A 199 16.95 -15.91 -2.84
N ALA A 200 17.75 -16.40 -1.89
CA ALA A 200 19.18 -16.15 -1.90
C ALA A 200 19.62 -16.60 -3.28
N LEU A 201 20.24 -15.69 -4.02
CA LEU A 201 20.94 -15.99 -5.26
C LEU A 201 21.73 -17.27 -4.98
N GLU A 202 21.30 -18.37 -5.58
CA GLU A 202 22.08 -19.61 -5.53
C GLU A 202 23.47 -19.24 -6.02
N PRO A 203 24.53 -19.53 -5.24
CA PRO A 203 25.87 -19.33 -5.74
C PRO A 203 26.02 -20.20 -6.98
N SER A 204 26.27 -19.56 -8.13
CA SER A 204 26.59 -20.22 -9.39
C SER A 204 27.53 -21.40 -9.11
N ALA A 205 27.10 -22.59 -9.51
CA ALA A 205 27.92 -23.77 -9.43
C ALA A 205 29.29 -23.49 -10.10
N PRO A 206 30.42 -23.95 -9.52
CA PRO A 206 31.71 -23.72 -10.11
C PRO A 206 31.75 -24.37 -11.49
N VAL A 207 32.10 -23.57 -12.49
CA VAL A 207 32.35 -24.01 -13.86
C VAL A 207 33.46 -25.07 -13.77
N SER A 208 33.14 -26.33 -14.06
CA SER A 208 34.10 -27.40 -14.19
C SER A 208 35.05 -27.08 -15.36
N GLU A 209 36.28 -26.82 -15.04
CA GLU A 209 37.38 -26.63 -15.98
C GLU A 209 37.61 -27.95 -16.74
N PRO A 210 37.66 -27.98 -18.09
CA PRO A 210 37.94 -29.20 -18.83
C PRO A 210 39.42 -29.58 -18.63
N ALA A 211 39.68 -30.85 -18.26
CA ALA A 211 41.02 -31.40 -18.13
C ALA A 211 41.76 -31.35 -19.47
N PRO A 212 43.09 -31.01 -19.45
CA PRO A 212 43.90 -31.05 -20.66
C PRO A 212 44.18 -32.48 -21.09
N ALA A 213 44.12 -32.74 -22.42
CA ALA A 213 44.52 -33.97 -23.08
C ALA A 213 46.03 -34.11 -23.17
#